data_f1d5502f4aba895c50053e138d72240b
#
_entry.id   f1d5502f4aba895c50053e138d72240b
#
_cell.length_a   1.000
_cell.length_b   1.000
_cell.length_c   1.000
_cell.angle_alpha   90.00
_cell.angle_beta   90.00
_cell.angle_gamma   90.00
#
_symmetry.space_group_name_H-M   'P 1'
#
loop_
_entity.id
_entity.type
_entity.pdbx_description
1 polymer ?
#
loop_
_entity_poly.entity_id
_entity_poly.type
_entity_poly.pdbx_seq_one_letter_code
_entity_poly.pdbx_strand_id
1 'polypeptide(L)'
;VRAAKQYLSYVGGAPFQPAVAYALDNEDTWVDTLRDSLQAKRDRLAVALTDLGFAVHDSAGTYFLCADPRPLGVDDSAAFCEELPHRAGVAAIPMTAFCDPDGAPEAWEHLVRFAFCKRAETLDEAIRRLGAPGAIRPS
;
A
#
# COMPACT_ATOMS: atom_id res chain seq x y z
N VAL A 1 -27.54 7.12 -6.61
CA VAL A 1 -26.68 5.95 -6.37
C VAL A 1 -27.48 4.65 -6.42
N ARG A 2 -28.57 4.46 -5.61
CA ARG A 2 -29.32 3.20 -5.53
C ARG A 2 -29.92 2.76 -6.88
N ALA A 3 -30.56 3.68 -7.63
CA ALA A 3 -31.14 3.39 -8.92
C ALA A 3 -30.09 2.99 -9.98
N ALA A 4 -28.95 3.68 -10.02
CA ALA A 4 -27.84 3.32 -10.92
C ALA A 4 -27.25 1.94 -10.57
N LYS A 5 -27.02 1.68 -9.28
CA LYS A 5 -26.50 0.39 -8.80
C LYS A 5 -27.41 -0.79 -9.19
N GLN A 6 -28.73 -0.60 -9.17
CA GLN A 6 -29.69 -1.65 -9.53
C GLN A 6 -29.45 -2.20 -10.95
N TYR A 7 -28.98 -1.37 -11.87
CA TYR A 7 -28.70 -1.76 -13.25
C TYR A 7 -27.23 -2.11 -13.51
N LEU A 8 -26.29 -1.54 -12.75
CA LEU A 8 -24.86 -1.78 -12.94
C LEU A 8 -24.38 -3.08 -12.28
N SER A 9 -24.82 -3.36 -11.07
CA SER A 9 -24.39 -4.57 -10.33
C SER A 9 -25.52 -5.57 -10.08
N TYR A 10 -26.77 -5.22 -10.37
CA TYR A 10 -28.00 -6.02 -10.24
C TYR A 10 -28.13 -6.62 -8.84
N VAL A 11 -27.74 -7.88 -8.64
CA VAL A 11 -27.79 -8.59 -7.35
C VAL A 11 -26.44 -9.18 -7.01
N GLY A 12 -26.15 -9.29 -5.71
CA GLY A 12 -25.00 -10.06 -5.23
C GLY A 12 -25.21 -11.57 -5.44
N GLY A 13 -24.11 -12.34 -5.51
CA GLY A 13 -24.18 -13.79 -5.65
C GLY A 13 -24.93 -14.41 -4.47
N ALA A 14 -26.10 -14.95 -4.73
CA ALA A 14 -26.98 -15.54 -3.70
C ALA A 14 -26.28 -16.60 -2.84
N PRO A 15 -25.39 -17.51 -3.36
CA PRO A 15 -24.69 -18.50 -2.55
C PRO A 15 -23.77 -17.91 -1.49
N PHE A 16 -23.24 -16.70 -1.69
CA PHE A 16 -22.31 -16.05 -0.76
C PHE A 16 -23.00 -15.26 0.33
N GLN A 17 -24.26 -14.91 0.19
CA GLN A 17 -24.99 -14.12 1.20
C GLN A 17 -25.06 -14.81 2.57
N PRO A 18 -25.45 -16.10 2.66
CA PRO A 18 -25.40 -16.82 3.94
C PRO A 18 -23.98 -16.95 4.52
N ALA A 19 -22.98 -17.13 3.67
CA ALA A 19 -21.59 -17.22 4.12
C ALA A 19 -21.10 -15.88 4.68
N VAL A 20 -21.45 -14.75 4.05
CA VAL A 20 -21.13 -13.42 4.59
C VAL A 20 -21.85 -13.16 5.90
N ALA A 21 -23.14 -13.50 5.99
CA ALA A 21 -23.90 -13.38 7.23
C ALA A 21 -23.26 -14.18 8.37
N TYR A 22 -22.91 -15.45 8.10
CA TYR A 22 -22.22 -16.28 9.07
C TYR A 22 -20.88 -15.65 9.52
N ALA A 23 -20.08 -15.15 8.58
CA ALA A 23 -18.80 -14.54 8.91
C ALA A 23 -18.97 -13.28 9.77
N LEU A 24 -19.95 -12.44 9.45
CA LEU A 24 -20.26 -11.24 10.24
C LEU A 24 -20.69 -11.56 11.68
N ASP A 25 -21.37 -12.70 11.89
CA ASP A 25 -21.87 -13.10 13.19
C ASP A 25 -20.85 -13.90 14.02
N ASN A 26 -19.83 -14.50 13.39
CA ASN A 26 -18.98 -15.50 14.05
C ASN A 26 -17.46 -15.28 13.93
N GLU A 27 -16.99 -14.39 13.05
CA GLU A 27 -15.57 -14.32 12.68
C GLU A 27 -14.83 -13.09 13.23
N ASP A 28 -15.32 -12.49 14.34
CA ASP A 28 -14.67 -11.33 14.97
C ASP A 28 -13.22 -11.63 15.36
N THR A 29 -12.95 -12.84 15.90
CA THR A 29 -11.59 -13.27 16.26
C THR A 29 -10.64 -13.29 15.05
N TRP A 30 -11.14 -13.69 13.88
CA TRP A 30 -10.36 -13.68 12.64
C TRP A 30 -10.04 -12.24 12.22
N VAL A 31 -11.04 -11.34 12.30
CA VAL A 31 -10.87 -9.91 11.98
C VAL A 31 -9.83 -9.27 12.92
N ASP A 32 -9.91 -9.53 14.22
CA ASP A 32 -8.95 -9.03 15.20
C ASP A 32 -7.53 -9.55 14.91
N THR A 33 -7.39 -10.84 14.64
CA THR A 33 -6.10 -11.45 14.29
C THR A 33 -5.51 -10.83 13.03
N LEU A 34 -6.35 -10.59 11.99
CA LEU A 34 -5.93 -9.94 10.76
C LEU A 34 -5.47 -8.50 11.03
N ARG A 35 -6.25 -7.74 11.80
CA ARG A 35 -5.91 -6.36 12.18
C ARG A 35 -4.55 -6.30 12.88
N ASP A 36 -4.33 -7.14 13.88
CA ASP A 36 -3.10 -7.15 14.67
C ASP A 36 -1.89 -7.57 13.80
N SER A 37 -2.09 -8.54 12.92
CA SER A 37 -1.07 -8.94 11.94
C SER A 37 -0.73 -7.80 10.97
N LEU A 38 -1.72 -7.09 10.46
CA LEU A 38 -1.50 -5.96 9.55
C LEU A 38 -0.83 -4.80 10.27
N GLN A 39 -1.20 -4.52 11.51
CA GLN A 39 -0.56 -3.49 12.32
C GLN A 39 0.93 -3.78 12.53
N ALA A 40 1.29 -5.00 12.92
CA ALA A 40 2.68 -5.40 13.09
C ALA A 40 3.49 -5.26 11.78
N LYS A 41 2.92 -5.62 10.65
CA LYS A 41 3.55 -5.47 9.32
C LYS A 41 3.71 -4.00 8.92
N ARG A 42 2.69 -3.17 9.19
CA ARG A 42 2.75 -1.72 8.98
C ARG A 42 3.91 -1.11 9.76
N ASP A 43 3.95 -1.38 11.06
CA ASP A 43 4.94 -0.79 11.95
C ASP A 43 6.37 -1.20 11.53
N ARG A 44 6.55 -2.47 11.17
CA ARG A 44 7.82 -2.98 10.66
C ARG A 44 8.25 -2.29 9.36
N LEU A 45 7.34 -2.15 8.39
CA LEU A 45 7.64 -1.49 7.13
C LEU A 45 7.92 0.00 7.33
N ALA A 46 7.15 0.67 8.20
CA ALA A 46 7.34 2.08 8.51
C ALA A 46 8.73 2.36 9.08
N VAL A 47 9.17 1.56 10.06
CA VAL A 47 10.53 1.66 10.62
C VAL A 47 11.58 1.47 9.52
N ALA A 48 11.45 0.40 8.73
CA ALA A 48 12.42 0.10 7.68
C ALA A 48 12.51 1.21 6.62
N LEU A 49 11.38 1.76 6.16
CA LEU A 49 11.38 2.86 5.20
C LEU A 49 11.98 4.15 5.81
N THR A 50 11.72 4.41 7.08
CA THR A 50 12.31 5.55 7.81
C THR A 50 13.83 5.39 7.91
N ASP A 51 14.32 4.22 8.27
CA ASP A 51 15.75 3.91 8.36
C ASP A 51 16.47 4.03 7.01
N LEU A 52 15.75 3.75 5.91
CA LEU A 52 16.23 3.93 4.55
C LEU A 52 16.23 5.40 4.09
N GLY A 53 15.60 6.29 4.86
CA GLY A 53 15.57 7.73 4.62
C GLY A 53 14.32 8.28 3.96
N PHE A 54 13.26 7.50 3.80
CA PHE A 54 11.95 8.02 3.39
C PHE A 54 11.31 8.82 4.52
N ALA A 55 10.55 9.87 4.18
CA ALA A 55 9.62 10.49 5.12
C ALA A 55 8.29 9.72 5.08
N VAL A 56 8.05 8.89 6.09
CA VAL A 56 6.88 8.01 6.16
C VAL A 56 5.71 8.76 6.80
N HIS A 57 4.54 8.66 6.18
CA HIS A 57 3.30 9.24 6.71
C HIS A 57 2.57 8.23 7.60
N ASP A 58 1.94 8.71 8.65
CA ASP A 58 1.10 7.89 9.54
C ASP A 58 -0.05 7.24 8.77
N SER A 59 -0.29 5.97 9.05
CA SER A 59 -1.39 5.20 8.47
C SER A 59 -2.25 4.60 9.58
N ALA A 60 -3.41 5.19 9.80
CA ALA A 60 -4.37 4.73 10.83
C ALA A 60 -5.27 3.59 10.35
N GLY A 61 -5.21 3.20 9.09
CA GLY A 61 -6.06 2.17 8.52
C GLY A 61 -5.52 1.59 7.23
N THR A 62 -6.29 0.74 6.61
CA THR A 62 -5.95 0.04 5.37
C THR A 62 -4.75 -0.93 5.51
N TYR A 63 -4.11 -1.24 4.40
CA TYR A 63 -2.90 -2.06 4.30
C TYR A 63 -1.83 -1.40 3.41
N PHE A 64 -1.85 -0.07 3.37
CA PHE A 64 -0.91 0.75 2.62
C PHE A 64 -0.19 1.74 3.52
N LEU A 65 1.09 1.99 3.21
CA LEU A 65 1.87 3.11 3.71
C LEU A 65 2.19 4.07 2.58
N CYS A 66 2.04 5.36 2.84
CA CYS A 66 2.54 6.41 1.96
C CYS A 66 3.88 6.93 2.51
N ALA A 67 4.83 7.13 1.63
CA ALA A 67 6.15 7.64 1.96
C ALA A 67 6.61 8.65 0.92
N ASP A 68 7.32 9.66 1.36
CA ASP A 68 7.92 10.69 0.51
C ASP A 68 9.40 10.33 0.26
N PRO A 69 9.82 10.09 -0.99
CA PRO A 69 11.20 9.75 -1.34
C PRO A 69 12.11 10.97 -1.53
N ARG A 70 11.60 12.21 -1.45
CA ARG A 70 12.39 13.44 -1.65
C ARG A 70 13.61 13.58 -0.73
N PRO A 71 13.58 13.14 0.54
CA PRO A 71 14.80 13.14 1.36
C PRO A 71 15.92 12.28 0.80
N LEU A 72 15.61 11.38 -0.15
CA LEU A 72 16.58 10.53 -0.85
C LEU A 72 17.08 11.12 -2.17
N GLY A 73 16.62 12.34 -2.53
CA GLY A 73 16.92 13.00 -3.80
C GLY A 73 16.06 12.51 -4.96
N VAL A 74 14.87 12.00 -4.70
CA VAL A 74 13.90 11.53 -5.70
C VAL A 74 12.76 12.54 -5.77
N ASP A 75 12.70 13.30 -6.84
CA ASP A 75 11.66 14.34 -7.04
C ASP A 75 10.49 13.85 -7.90
N ASP A 76 10.70 12.84 -8.76
CA ASP A 76 9.67 12.23 -9.62
C ASP A 76 9.25 10.87 -9.07
N SER A 77 8.10 10.82 -8.41
CA SER A 77 7.56 9.60 -7.82
C SER A 77 7.11 8.58 -8.88
N ALA A 78 6.69 9.02 -10.06
CA ALA A 78 6.25 8.13 -11.13
C ALA A 78 7.44 7.40 -11.75
N ALA A 79 8.48 8.16 -12.17
CA ALA A 79 9.72 7.59 -12.70
C ALA A 79 10.38 6.66 -11.65
N PHE A 80 10.40 7.06 -10.38
CA PHE A 80 10.91 6.21 -9.31
C PHE A 80 10.16 4.87 -9.21
N CYS A 81 8.84 4.88 -9.26
CA CYS A 81 8.03 3.66 -9.20
C CYS A 81 8.21 2.76 -10.43
N GLU A 82 8.48 3.33 -11.62
CA GLU A 82 8.78 2.56 -12.81
C GLU A 82 10.15 1.88 -12.74
N GLU A 83 11.16 2.57 -12.19
CA GLU A 83 12.51 2.03 -12.06
C GLU A 83 12.68 1.03 -10.88
N LEU A 84 11.95 1.21 -9.78
CA LEU A 84 12.14 0.45 -8.55
C LEU A 84 12.05 -1.08 -8.74
N PRO A 85 11.13 -1.65 -9.55
CA PRO A 85 11.12 -3.07 -9.84
C PRO A 85 12.37 -3.57 -10.53
N HIS A 86 12.98 -2.77 -11.40
CA HIS A 86 14.20 -3.13 -12.13
C HIS A 86 15.44 -3.06 -11.24
N ARG A 87 15.49 -2.09 -10.34
CA ARG A 87 16.65 -1.83 -9.46
C ARG A 87 16.64 -2.69 -8.20
N ALA A 88 15.47 -2.81 -7.57
CA ALA A 88 15.32 -3.50 -6.28
C ALA A 88 14.45 -4.76 -6.37
N GLY A 89 13.71 -5.00 -7.46
CA GLY A 89 12.73 -6.08 -7.54
C GLY A 89 11.55 -5.86 -6.56
N VAL A 90 11.27 -4.60 -6.22
CA VAL A 90 10.17 -4.18 -5.33
C VAL A 90 9.28 -3.20 -6.08
N ALA A 91 7.97 -3.37 -5.99
CA ALA A 91 7.01 -2.46 -6.61
C ALA A 91 6.41 -1.49 -5.58
N ALA A 92 6.33 -0.23 -5.94
CA ALA A 92 5.54 0.80 -5.29
C ALA A 92 4.63 1.47 -6.34
N ILE A 93 3.67 2.27 -5.91
CA ILE A 93 2.74 2.95 -6.80
C ILE A 93 2.76 4.45 -6.48
N PRO A 94 2.95 5.35 -7.47
CA PRO A 94 2.87 6.78 -7.22
C PRO A 94 1.45 7.17 -6.84
N MET A 95 1.27 8.07 -5.89
CA MET A 95 -0.07 8.50 -5.45
C MET A 95 -0.84 9.20 -6.57
N THR A 96 -0.17 9.83 -7.50
CA THR A 96 -0.77 10.46 -8.68
C THR A 96 -1.56 9.48 -9.55
N ALA A 97 -1.25 8.18 -9.53
CA ALA A 97 -2.03 7.16 -10.25
C ALA A 97 -3.48 7.04 -9.78
N PHE A 98 -3.84 7.63 -8.65
CA PHE A 98 -5.19 7.64 -8.07
C PHE A 98 -5.87 9.00 -8.14
N CYS A 99 -5.25 9.96 -8.78
CA CYS A 99 -5.75 11.33 -8.93
C CYS A 99 -6.23 11.57 -10.35
N ASP A 100 -7.09 12.58 -10.49
CA ASP A 100 -7.38 13.14 -11.80
C ASP A 100 -6.08 13.72 -12.40
N PRO A 101 -5.73 13.45 -13.66
CA PRO A 101 -4.52 13.98 -14.30
C PRO A 101 -4.37 15.50 -14.18
N ASP A 102 -5.51 16.23 -14.15
CA ASP A 102 -5.52 17.69 -14.08
C ASP A 102 -5.74 18.22 -12.64
N GLY A 103 -5.78 17.34 -11.63
CA GLY A 103 -6.22 17.70 -10.28
C GLY A 103 -5.52 16.95 -9.14
N ALA A 104 -4.31 16.42 -9.34
CA ALA A 104 -3.54 15.84 -8.24
C ALA A 104 -3.20 16.93 -7.21
N PRO A 105 -3.50 16.74 -5.92
CA PRO A 105 -3.04 17.67 -4.89
C PRO A 105 -1.50 17.73 -4.90
N GLU A 106 -0.93 18.93 -4.90
CA GLU A 106 0.53 19.15 -4.85
C GLU A 106 1.20 18.32 -3.74
N ALA A 107 0.53 18.20 -2.59
CA ALA A 107 1.01 17.40 -1.47
C ALA A 107 1.16 15.89 -1.77
N TRP A 108 0.56 15.38 -2.85
CA TRP A 108 0.57 13.96 -3.21
C TRP A 108 1.47 13.63 -4.40
N GLU A 109 1.94 14.64 -5.12
CA GLU A 109 2.72 14.47 -6.36
C GLU A 109 4.00 13.66 -6.16
N HIS A 110 4.60 13.77 -4.98
CA HIS A 110 5.85 13.08 -4.67
C HIS A 110 5.66 11.79 -3.86
N LEU A 111 4.44 11.50 -3.39
CA LEU A 111 4.22 10.35 -2.52
C LEU A 111 4.22 9.04 -3.31
N VAL A 112 4.83 8.05 -2.72
CA VAL A 112 4.78 6.65 -3.17
C VAL A 112 4.05 5.79 -2.14
N ARG A 113 3.31 4.79 -2.62
CA ARG A 113 2.49 3.90 -1.81
C ARG A 113 3.04 2.49 -1.83
N PHE A 114 3.31 1.94 -0.66
CA PHE A 114 3.72 0.56 -0.42
C PHE A 114 2.59 -0.25 0.19
N ALA A 115 2.41 -1.50 -0.23
CA ALA A 115 1.42 -2.43 0.33
C ALA A 115 2.09 -3.39 1.30
N PHE A 116 1.57 -3.50 2.54
CA PHE A 116 2.08 -4.42 3.56
C PHE A 116 1.21 -5.65 3.79
N CYS A 117 0.17 -5.87 2.99
CA CYS A 117 -0.72 -7.04 3.07
C CYS A 117 -0.09 -8.33 2.49
N LYS A 118 1.21 -8.48 2.63
CA LYS A 118 1.96 -9.63 2.13
C LYS A 118 2.33 -10.59 3.27
N ARG A 119 2.85 -11.77 2.94
CA ARG A 119 3.45 -12.65 3.93
C ARG A 119 4.66 -11.95 4.57
N ALA A 120 4.95 -12.29 5.83
CA ALA A 120 6.05 -11.67 6.56
C ALA A 120 7.39 -11.82 5.81
N GLU A 121 7.66 -13.02 5.29
CA GLU A 121 8.90 -13.32 4.55
C GLU A 121 9.03 -12.48 3.27
N THR A 122 7.90 -12.21 2.59
CA THR A 122 7.87 -11.35 1.40
C THR A 122 8.20 -9.90 1.76
N LEU A 123 7.67 -9.44 2.90
CA LEU A 123 7.93 -8.09 3.39
C LEU A 123 9.41 -7.94 3.80
N ASP A 124 9.96 -8.93 4.50
CA ASP A 124 11.35 -8.98 4.91
C ASP A 124 12.30 -8.93 3.73
N GLU A 125 12.01 -9.72 2.72
CA GLU A 125 12.80 -9.73 1.49
C GLU A 125 12.70 -8.40 0.74
N ALA A 126 11.52 -7.78 0.70
CA ALA A 126 11.37 -6.45 0.10
C ALA A 126 12.20 -5.39 0.85
N ILE A 127 12.15 -5.39 2.19
CA ILE A 127 12.95 -4.50 3.02
C ILE A 127 14.45 -4.71 2.77
N ARG A 128 14.90 -5.96 2.75
CA ARG A 128 16.30 -6.31 2.48
C ARG A 128 16.76 -5.80 1.10
N ARG A 129 15.91 -5.95 0.09
CA ARG A 129 16.20 -5.49 -1.28
C ARG A 129 16.25 -3.98 -1.38
N LEU A 130 15.33 -3.27 -0.76
CA LEU A 130 15.35 -1.81 -0.71
C LEU A 130 16.61 -1.27 -0.03
N GLY A 131 17.15 -1.98 0.96
CA GLY A 131 18.39 -1.63 1.64
C GLY A 131 19.69 -1.95 0.89
N ALA A 132 19.61 -2.61 -0.28
CA ALA A 132 20.79 -2.92 -1.06
C ALA A 132 21.42 -1.66 -1.67
N PRO A 133 22.76 -1.60 -1.81
CA PRO A 133 23.43 -0.46 -2.46
C PRO A 133 22.86 -0.18 -3.85
N GLY A 134 22.55 1.07 -4.13
CA GLY A 134 21.99 1.49 -5.43
C GLY A 134 20.51 1.12 -5.67
N ALA A 135 19.84 0.47 -4.73
CA ALA A 135 18.43 0.08 -4.90
C ALA A 135 17.48 1.29 -4.99
N ILE A 136 17.68 2.29 -4.14
CA ILE A 136 16.78 3.44 -4.04
C ILE A 136 17.42 4.68 -4.69
N ARG A 137 18.69 4.96 -4.37
CA ARG A 137 19.39 6.14 -4.88
C ARG A 137 19.98 5.88 -6.26
N PRO A 138 19.82 6.80 -7.23
CA PRO A 138 20.61 6.74 -8.46
C PRO A 138 22.10 6.83 -8.10
N SER A 139 22.91 6.07 -8.81
CA SER A 139 24.38 6.10 -8.71
C SER A 139 24.92 7.42 -9.19
#